data_dc43dc7cf533a80475fd14c9a0fd308b
#
_entry.id   dc43dc7cf533a80475fd14c9a0fd308b
#
_cell.length_a   1.000
_cell.length_b   1.000
_cell.length_c   1.000
_cell.angle_alpha   90.00
_cell.angle_beta   90.00
_cell.angle_gamma   90.00
#
_symmetry.space_group_name_H-M   'P 1'
#
loop_
_entity.id
_entity.type
_entity.pdbx_description
1 polymer ?
#
loop_
_entity_poly.entity_id
_entity_poly.type
_entity_poly.pdbx_seq_one_letter_code
_entity_poly.pdbx_strand_id
1 'polypeptide(L)'
;MAFGSPWGVAAAGIGSAMADLLTGYAYYAPATLIIKALMAVAAFYIAKCFMNGSYFKSLVGKVIGGTVAEIIMVAGYFVYAIILYGNVATAAAGIFGNAIQGAVGLIAGVLLTVALEKAGTKKLLGFDK
;
A
#
# COMPACT_ATOMS: atom_id res chain seq x y z
N MET A 1 -8.95 6.21 2.50
CA MET A 1 -7.72 6.27 3.28
C MET A 1 -7.45 7.74 3.59
N ALA A 2 -6.93 8.04 4.80
CA ALA A 2 -6.84 9.41 5.30
C ALA A 2 -6.00 10.36 4.44
N PHE A 3 -5.07 9.84 3.64
CA PHE A 3 -4.16 10.61 2.79
C PHE A 3 -4.32 10.28 1.30
N GLY A 4 -5.55 10.21 0.83
CA GLY A 4 -5.88 9.94 -0.57
C GLY A 4 -5.59 11.11 -1.50
N SER A 5 -4.45 11.73 -1.34
CA SER A 5 -3.95 12.81 -2.17
C SER A 5 -2.65 12.38 -2.85
N PRO A 6 -2.16 13.10 -3.86
CA PRO A 6 -0.82 12.89 -4.43
C PRO A 6 0.29 12.82 -3.38
N TRP A 7 0.12 13.53 -2.28
CA TRP A 7 1.04 13.52 -1.13
C TRP A 7 1.08 12.16 -0.41
N GLY A 8 -0.06 11.46 -0.29
CA GLY A 8 -0.12 10.11 0.28
C GLY A 8 0.62 9.09 -0.59
N VAL A 9 0.50 9.20 -1.91
CA VAL A 9 1.22 8.36 -2.87
C VAL A 9 2.73 8.61 -2.77
N ALA A 10 3.14 9.88 -2.76
CA ALA A 10 4.54 10.27 -2.62
C ALA A 10 5.13 9.77 -1.27
N ALA A 11 4.40 9.97 -0.17
CA ALA A 11 4.84 9.53 1.15
C ALA A 11 5.00 8.02 1.24
N ALA A 12 4.09 7.24 0.65
CA ALA A 12 4.18 5.78 0.64
C ALA A 12 5.40 5.28 -0.14
N GLY A 13 5.64 5.84 -1.33
CA GLY A 13 6.78 5.46 -2.16
C GLY A 13 8.11 5.87 -1.54
N ILE A 14 8.25 7.14 -1.20
CA ILE A 14 9.49 7.70 -0.64
C ILE A 14 9.82 7.06 0.71
N GLY A 15 8.85 6.96 1.62
CA GLY A 15 9.05 6.37 2.94
C GLY A 15 9.50 4.92 2.87
N SER A 16 8.91 4.12 1.97
CA SER A 16 9.30 2.72 1.78
C SER A 16 10.69 2.59 1.13
N ALA A 17 11.00 3.41 0.13
CA ALA A 17 12.31 3.42 -0.50
C ALA A 17 13.43 3.85 0.48
N MET A 18 13.14 4.82 1.34
CA MET A 18 14.06 5.21 2.42
C MET A 18 14.29 4.07 3.41
N ALA A 19 13.25 3.31 3.75
CA ALA A 19 13.39 2.15 4.61
C ALA A 19 14.31 1.10 3.99
N ASP A 20 14.20 0.83 2.69
CA ASP A 20 15.09 -0.08 1.97
C ASP A 20 16.56 0.40 1.99
N LEU A 21 16.78 1.71 1.81
CA LEU A 21 18.12 2.30 1.88
C LEU A 21 18.75 2.13 3.27
N LEU A 22 17.95 2.35 4.33
CA LEU A 22 18.42 2.28 5.72
C LEU A 22 18.62 0.85 6.21
N THR A 23 17.90 -0.11 5.65
CA THR A 23 17.97 -1.53 6.04
C THR A 23 18.94 -2.37 5.20
N GLY A 24 19.65 -1.76 4.27
CA GLY A 24 20.63 -2.43 3.43
C GLY A 24 20.07 -3.06 2.15
N TYR A 25 18.81 -2.80 1.84
CA TYR A 25 18.15 -3.25 0.60
C TYR A 25 18.11 -2.15 -0.47
N ALA A 26 19.18 -1.37 -0.58
CA ALA A 26 19.28 -0.23 -1.50
C ALA A 26 18.96 -0.56 -2.96
N TYR A 27 19.26 -1.78 -3.40
CA TYR A 27 18.97 -2.28 -4.74
C TYR A 27 17.47 -2.52 -4.99
N TYR A 28 16.65 -2.63 -3.93
CA TYR A 28 15.19 -2.67 -4.04
C TYR A 28 14.53 -1.29 -4.05
N ALA A 29 15.20 -0.25 -3.53
CA ALA A 29 14.61 1.07 -3.35
C ALA A 29 13.94 1.67 -4.61
N PRO A 30 14.51 1.59 -5.84
CA PRO A 30 13.86 2.10 -7.03
C PRO A 30 12.56 1.35 -7.37
N ALA A 31 12.56 0.02 -7.24
CA ALA A 31 11.37 -0.79 -7.47
C ALA A 31 10.32 -0.56 -6.39
N THR A 32 10.74 -0.48 -5.13
CA THR A 32 9.87 -0.19 -3.99
C THR A 32 9.16 1.15 -4.16
N LEU A 33 9.87 2.19 -4.61
CA LEU A 33 9.27 3.49 -4.90
C LEU A 33 8.10 3.38 -5.89
N ILE A 34 8.32 2.70 -7.00
CA ILE A 34 7.31 2.52 -8.06
C ILE A 34 6.16 1.64 -7.56
N ILE A 35 6.46 0.49 -6.97
CA ILE A 35 5.46 -0.47 -6.51
C ILE A 35 4.56 0.16 -5.44
N LYS A 36 5.14 0.83 -4.44
CA LYS A 36 4.37 1.48 -3.37
C LYS A 36 3.54 2.66 -3.86
N ALA A 37 4.04 3.41 -4.85
CA ALA A 37 3.26 4.45 -5.50
C ALA A 37 2.04 3.86 -6.23
N LEU A 38 2.23 2.80 -7.01
CA LEU A 38 1.14 2.10 -7.71
C LEU A 38 0.12 1.52 -6.73
N MET A 39 0.57 0.89 -5.63
CA MET A 39 -0.30 0.39 -4.57
C MET A 39 -1.19 1.50 -3.99
N ALA A 40 -0.60 2.64 -3.66
CA ALA A 40 -1.31 3.77 -3.07
C ALA A 40 -2.35 4.36 -4.05
N VAL A 41 -2.00 4.48 -5.33
CA VAL A 41 -2.91 4.94 -6.39
C VAL A 41 -4.09 3.98 -6.55
N ALA A 42 -3.82 2.68 -6.70
CA ALA A 42 -4.86 1.67 -6.86
C ALA A 42 -5.80 1.62 -5.65
N ALA A 43 -5.25 1.58 -4.44
CA ALA A 43 -6.03 1.58 -3.20
C ALA A 43 -6.92 2.83 -3.07
N PHE A 44 -6.39 3.99 -3.44
CA PHE A 44 -7.13 5.25 -3.38
C PHE A 44 -8.32 5.27 -4.36
N TYR A 45 -8.09 4.97 -5.63
CA TYR A 45 -9.15 5.03 -6.63
C TYR A 45 -10.24 3.99 -6.37
N ILE A 46 -9.87 2.78 -5.97
CA ILE A 46 -10.84 1.74 -5.62
C ILE A 46 -11.66 2.16 -4.40
N ALA A 47 -11.00 2.61 -3.31
CA ALA A 47 -11.71 3.07 -2.13
C ALA A 47 -12.65 4.24 -2.45
N LYS A 48 -12.24 5.17 -3.32
CA LYS A 48 -13.03 6.32 -3.75
C LYS A 48 -14.35 5.92 -4.41
N CYS A 49 -14.36 4.84 -5.19
CA CYS A 49 -15.59 4.33 -5.83
C CYS A 49 -16.67 3.94 -4.81
N PHE A 50 -16.29 3.62 -3.57
CA PHE A 50 -17.19 3.19 -2.50
C PHE A 50 -17.47 4.28 -1.46
N MET A 51 -16.89 5.47 -1.59
CA MET A 51 -17.01 6.53 -0.57
C MET A 51 -18.39 7.19 -0.51
N ASN A 52 -19.17 7.12 -1.58
CA ASN A 52 -20.49 7.77 -1.68
C ASN A 52 -21.63 6.90 -1.11
N GLY A 53 -21.30 5.88 -0.32
CA GLY A 53 -22.26 4.96 0.29
C GLY A 53 -22.27 5.02 1.81
N SER A 54 -22.94 4.03 2.42
CA SER A 54 -22.94 3.83 3.86
C SER A 54 -21.52 3.58 4.39
N TYR A 55 -21.32 3.73 5.71
CA TYR A 55 -20.05 3.40 6.38
C TYR A 55 -19.55 2.00 6.03
N PHE A 56 -20.48 1.03 5.96
CA PHE A 56 -20.14 -0.34 5.57
C PHE A 56 -19.56 -0.43 4.15
N LYS A 57 -20.18 0.26 3.18
CA LYS A 57 -19.64 0.32 1.80
C LYS A 57 -18.25 0.94 1.75
N SER A 58 -18.02 2.01 2.49
CA SER A 58 -16.71 2.64 2.59
C SER A 58 -15.65 1.69 3.18
N LEU A 59 -16.02 0.90 4.20
CA LEU A 59 -15.12 -0.10 4.79
C LEU A 59 -14.79 -1.21 3.77
N VAL A 60 -15.80 -1.71 3.07
CA VAL A 60 -15.62 -2.71 2.00
C VAL A 60 -14.67 -2.18 0.91
N GLY A 61 -14.85 -0.93 0.48
CA GLY A 61 -13.98 -0.29 -0.51
C GLY A 61 -12.51 -0.20 -0.05
N LYS A 62 -12.27 0.07 1.23
CA LYS A 62 -10.91 0.08 1.80
C LYS A 62 -10.27 -1.31 1.81
N VAL A 63 -11.03 -2.33 2.17
CA VAL A 63 -10.56 -3.72 2.17
C VAL A 63 -10.25 -4.18 0.75
N ILE A 64 -11.15 -3.95 -0.21
CA ILE A 64 -10.94 -4.31 -1.61
C ILE A 64 -9.73 -3.56 -2.18
N GLY A 65 -9.66 -2.25 -1.98
CA GLY A 65 -8.55 -1.42 -2.44
C GLY A 65 -7.22 -1.84 -1.85
N GLY A 66 -7.19 -2.15 -0.56
CA GLY A 66 -6.03 -2.69 0.11
C GLY A 66 -5.62 -4.07 -0.45
N THR A 67 -6.57 -4.98 -0.64
CA THR A 67 -6.28 -6.31 -1.21
C THR A 67 -5.68 -6.20 -2.62
N VAL A 68 -6.24 -5.36 -3.48
CA VAL A 68 -5.68 -5.12 -4.82
C VAL A 68 -4.27 -4.52 -4.73
N ALA A 69 -4.05 -3.59 -3.81
CA ALA A 69 -2.71 -3.03 -3.57
C ALA A 69 -1.69 -4.11 -3.16
N GLU A 70 -2.08 -5.05 -2.28
CA GLU A 70 -1.21 -6.14 -1.86
C GLU A 70 -0.91 -7.13 -3.00
N ILE A 71 -1.88 -7.40 -3.87
CA ILE A 71 -1.65 -8.20 -5.09
C ILE A 71 -0.61 -7.51 -6.00
N ILE A 72 -0.73 -6.20 -6.19
CA ILE A 72 0.25 -5.40 -6.94
C ILE A 72 1.63 -5.50 -6.30
N MET A 73 1.72 -5.46 -4.97
CA MET A 73 2.98 -5.59 -4.24
C MET A 73 3.63 -6.94 -4.50
N VAL A 74 2.91 -8.03 -4.28
CA VAL A 74 3.45 -9.39 -4.46
C VAL A 74 3.89 -9.62 -5.90
N ALA A 75 3.05 -9.25 -6.87
CA ALA A 75 3.36 -9.39 -8.29
C ALA A 75 4.54 -8.51 -8.70
N GLY A 76 4.58 -7.26 -8.26
CA GLY A 76 5.65 -6.31 -8.58
C GLY A 76 7.00 -6.74 -8.05
N TYR A 77 7.08 -7.16 -6.81
CA TYR A 77 8.33 -7.67 -6.23
C TYR A 77 8.75 -9.02 -6.84
N PHE A 78 7.80 -9.87 -7.19
CA PHE A 78 8.11 -11.11 -7.89
C PHE A 78 8.77 -10.86 -9.25
N VAL A 79 8.18 -10.00 -10.08
CA VAL A 79 8.74 -9.63 -11.38
C VAL A 79 10.10 -8.96 -11.23
N TYR A 80 10.24 -8.04 -10.29
CA TYR A 80 11.50 -7.36 -10.03
C TYR A 80 12.59 -8.34 -9.57
N ALA A 81 12.25 -9.28 -8.69
CA ALA A 81 13.17 -10.31 -8.23
C ALA A 81 13.63 -11.24 -9.37
N ILE A 82 12.76 -11.59 -10.32
CA ILE A 82 13.15 -12.35 -11.52
C ILE A 82 14.21 -11.57 -12.31
N ILE A 83 13.98 -10.27 -12.53
CA ILE A 83 14.92 -9.41 -13.26
C ILE A 83 16.24 -9.30 -12.51
N LEU A 84 16.20 -9.10 -11.20
CA LEU A 84 17.37 -8.88 -10.36
C LEU A 84 18.24 -10.11 -10.19
N TYR A 85 17.62 -11.27 -9.93
CA TYR A 85 18.32 -12.52 -9.64
C TYR A 85 18.47 -13.45 -10.85
N GLY A 86 17.72 -13.19 -11.93
CA GLY A 86 17.68 -14.05 -13.10
C GLY A 86 17.16 -15.48 -12.85
N ASN A 87 16.46 -15.69 -11.72
CA ASN A 87 16.01 -17.02 -11.29
C ASN A 87 14.59 -16.95 -10.71
N VAL A 88 13.68 -17.67 -11.36
CA VAL A 88 12.26 -17.71 -10.96
C VAL A 88 12.07 -18.39 -9.60
N ALA A 89 12.86 -19.43 -9.29
CA ALA A 89 12.75 -20.14 -8.01
C ALA A 89 13.13 -19.23 -6.83
N THR A 90 14.21 -18.45 -6.98
CA THR A 90 14.62 -17.45 -5.97
C THR A 90 13.57 -16.37 -5.80
N ALA A 91 12.98 -15.88 -6.89
CA ALA A 91 11.91 -14.90 -6.86
C ALA A 91 10.64 -15.46 -6.18
N ALA A 92 10.28 -16.71 -6.47
CA ALA A 92 9.13 -17.39 -5.87
C ALA A 92 9.25 -17.56 -4.35
N ALA A 93 10.45 -17.74 -3.83
CA ALA A 93 10.69 -17.80 -2.38
C ALA A 93 10.27 -16.50 -1.65
N GLY A 94 10.36 -15.36 -2.31
CA GLY A 94 9.93 -14.06 -1.77
C GLY A 94 8.41 -13.89 -1.71
N ILE A 95 7.63 -14.65 -2.49
CA ILE A 95 6.16 -14.50 -2.55
C ILE A 95 5.53 -14.72 -1.17
N PHE A 96 5.95 -15.74 -0.45
CA PHE A 96 5.41 -16.08 0.86
C PHE A 96 5.63 -14.95 1.88
N GLY A 97 6.85 -14.42 1.96
CA GLY A 97 7.18 -13.30 2.84
C GLY A 97 6.40 -12.04 2.49
N ASN A 98 6.31 -11.71 1.20
CA ASN A 98 5.55 -10.56 0.72
C ASN A 98 4.03 -10.73 0.97
N ALA A 99 3.49 -11.93 0.83
CA ALA A 99 2.09 -12.22 1.11
C ALA A 99 1.75 -12.06 2.61
N ILE A 100 2.62 -12.53 3.51
CA ILE A 100 2.48 -12.33 4.96
C ILE A 100 2.57 -10.84 5.29
N GLN A 101 3.57 -10.15 4.76
CA GLN A 101 3.72 -8.70 4.93
C GLN A 101 2.48 -7.95 4.47
N GLY A 102 1.93 -8.34 3.32
CA GLY A 102 0.71 -7.76 2.78
C GLY A 102 -0.50 -7.98 3.67
N ALA A 103 -0.72 -9.19 4.15
CA ALA A 103 -1.83 -9.51 5.04
C ALA A 103 -1.77 -8.69 6.34
N VAL A 104 -0.60 -8.61 6.97
CA VAL A 104 -0.37 -7.80 8.18
C VAL A 104 -0.56 -6.32 7.87
N GLY A 105 -0.02 -5.84 6.76
CA GLY A 105 -0.14 -4.44 6.32
C GLY A 105 -1.58 -4.04 6.04
N LEU A 106 -2.36 -4.93 5.40
CA LEU A 106 -3.78 -4.70 5.14
C LEU A 106 -4.59 -4.57 6.44
N ILE A 107 -4.42 -5.52 7.35
CA ILE A 107 -5.11 -5.51 8.65
C ILE A 107 -4.74 -4.26 9.44
N ALA A 108 -3.46 -3.98 9.61
CA ALA A 108 -2.96 -2.80 10.33
C ALA A 108 -3.42 -1.49 9.68
N GLY A 109 -3.38 -1.41 8.35
CA GLY A 109 -3.80 -0.24 7.59
C GLY A 109 -5.30 0.05 7.71
N VAL A 110 -6.14 -0.97 7.65
CA VAL A 110 -7.59 -0.82 7.85
C VAL A 110 -7.90 -0.39 9.28
N LEU A 111 -7.30 -1.04 10.28
CA LEU A 111 -7.50 -0.70 11.70
C LEU A 111 -7.06 0.73 12.01
N LEU A 112 -5.89 1.13 11.52
CA LEU A 112 -5.37 2.48 11.69
C LEU A 112 -6.28 3.52 11.01
N THR A 113 -6.74 3.25 9.80
CA THR A 113 -7.64 4.15 9.07
C THR A 113 -8.95 4.34 9.82
N VAL A 114 -9.55 3.25 10.32
CA VAL A 114 -10.79 3.31 11.13
C VAL A 114 -10.57 4.08 12.43
N ALA A 115 -9.44 3.85 13.11
CA ALA A 115 -9.10 4.57 14.34
C ALA A 115 -8.93 6.08 14.10
N LEU A 116 -8.22 6.48 13.04
CA LEU A 116 -8.04 7.88 12.67
C LEU A 116 -9.35 8.56 12.26
N GLU A 117 -10.22 7.86 11.54
CA GLU A 117 -11.55 8.39 11.20
C GLU A 117 -12.42 8.62 12.44
N LYS A 118 -12.41 7.68 13.40
CA LYS A 118 -13.12 7.84 14.68
C LYS A 118 -12.55 8.96 15.54
N ALA A 119 -11.23 9.19 15.49
CA ALA A 119 -10.56 10.27 16.21
C ALA A 119 -10.83 11.67 15.61
N GLY A 120 -11.58 11.76 14.51
CA GLY A 120 -11.92 13.03 13.87
C GLY A 120 -10.74 13.71 13.18
N THR A 121 -9.70 12.98 12.84
CA THR A 121 -8.46 13.51 12.22
C THR A 121 -8.74 14.24 10.91
N LYS A 122 -9.79 13.87 10.18
CA LYS A 122 -10.25 14.59 8.98
C LYS A 122 -10.56 16.07 9.26
N LYS A 123 -11.21 16.32 10.40
CA LYS A 123 -11.57 17.69 10.84
C LYS A 123 -10.35 18.49 11.29
N LEU A 124 -9.39 17.84 11.95
CA LEU A 124 -8.15 18.44 12.43
C LEU A 124 -7.21 18.84 11.30
N LEU A 125 -7.20 18.08 10.19
CA LEU A 125 -6.30 18.28 9.06
C LEU A 125 -6.95 19.10 7.91
N GLY A 126 -8.17 19.60 8.09
CA GLY A 126 -8.85 20.45 7.10
C GLY A 126 -9.25 19.74 5.80
N PHE A 127 -9.38 18.41 5.82
CA PHE A 127 -9.78 17.60 4.66
C PHE A 127 -11.32 17.50 4.48
N ASP A 128 -12.10 18.24 5.27
CA ASP A 128 -13.57 18.32 5.18
C ASP A 128 -14.02 19.38 4.16
N LYS A 129 -13.45 19.35 2.97
CA LYS A 129 -13.97 20.14 1.84
C LYS A 129 -14.39 19.28 0.70
#